data_c2a49810722b2ed33fd627a4c61cc5dd
#
_entry.id   c2a49810722b2ed33fd627a4c61cc5dd
#
_cell.length_a   1.000
_cell.length_b   1.000
_cell.length_c   1.000
_cell.angle_alpha   90.00
_cell.angle_beta   90.00
_cell.angle_gamma   90.00
#
_symmetry.space_group_name_H-M   'P 1'
#
loop_
_entity.id
_entity.type
_entity.pdbx_description
1 polymer ?
#
loop_
_entity_poly.entity_id
_entity_poly.type
_entity_poly.pdbx_seq_one_letter_code
_entity_poly.pdbx_strand_id
1 'polypeptide(L)'
;LKHTPGAALGTCRYKINFKKNPEQAEKDMNRLFEIIKAHNIRYFFYAGGNDSQDTTNKVHLEAAKRGYDIRAIGVPKTIDNDLPHTDHTPGYGSVIKYNATTVMEVGADLRGQATDEGSCCIIEVMGRAAGWIAAGTVLAKEQEDDPPHIILLPEIPFNETKFLVKAMDTVTKNGYCIVVVGEGLKDTEGNEIGADKTKLDAFGHPVLAGAAERLAEIVEPALNLKTRTVKLGYAQRAAAHYASQTDVDEAFACGEAAVRAAIEGQSGFMVKLVRESDKPYKWTTGLQPLEDIANQEALIPREWINEDGWLPNEKFEKYARPLIQGELHLPTRGGLPAFARLNKVDVEKVLPPIEPWLS
;
A
#
# COMPACT_ATOMS: atom_id res chain seq x y z
N LEU A 1 -20.94 0.49 5.96
CA LEU A 1 -19.49 0.77 6.05
C LEU A 1 -18.67 -0.16 5.15
N LYS A 2 -19.01 -1.45 5.07
CA LYS A 2 -18.28 -2.49 4.29
C LYS A 2 -17.98 -2.07 2.83
N HIS A 3 -18.84 -1.23 2.23
CA HIS A 3 -18.72 -0.78 0.83
C HIS A 3 -18.26 0.68 0.70
N THR A 4 -17.82 1.30 1.80
CA THR A 4 -17.43 2.70 1.81
C THR A 4 -15.91 2.81 1.91
N PRO A 5 -15.24 3.42 0.91
CA PRO A 5 -13.79 3.55 0.93
C PRO A 5 -13.32 4.54 2.01
N GLY A 6 -12.05 4.41 2.38
CA GLY A 6 -11.38 5.31 3.32
C GLY A 6 -11.53 4.89 4.78
N ALA A 7 -10.94 5.70 5.66
CA ALA A 7 -10.91 5.46 7.10
C ALA A 7 -12.20 5.97 7.76
N ALA A 8 -13.24 5.14 7.79
CA ALA A 8 -14.56 5.51 8.32
C ALA A 8 -14.53 6.02 9.77
N LEU A 9 -13.63 5.49 10.59
CA LEU A 9 -13.43 5.89 11.99
C LEU A 9 -12.45 7.05 12.16
N GLY A 10 -11.91 7.57 11.07
CA GLY A 10 -10.89 8.62 11.07
C GLY A 10 -9.47 8.06 10.90
N THR A 11 -8.52 8.97 10.69
CA THR A 11 -7.10 8.66 10.54
C THR A 11 -6.26 9.71 11.25
N CYS A 12 -5.07 9.33 11.67
CA CYS A 12 -4.10 10.22 12.29
C CYS A 12 -2.74 10.06 11.60
N ARG A 13 -2.02 11.17 11.39
CA ARG A 13 -0.67 11.23 10.85
C ARG A 13 0.37 11.59 11.92
N TYR A 14 0.10 11.24 13.16
CA TYR A 14 0.96 11.48 14.29
C TYR A 14 1.70 10.21 14.72
N LYS A 15 3.00 10.31 14.94
CA LYS A 15 3.85 9.20 15.36
C LYS A 15 4.47 9.48 16.73
N ILE A 16 4.18 8.65 17.73
CA ILE A 16 4.85 8.68 19.03
C ILE A 16 6.26 8.12 18.84
N ASN A 17 7.29 8.96 18.94
CA ASN A 17 8.66 8.59 18.60
C ASN A 17 9.63 8.80 19.77
N PHE A 18 9.84 7.77 20.57
CA PHE A 18 10.75 7.79 21.72
C PHE A 18 12.23 7.95 21.34
N LYS A 19 12.62 7.59 20.10
CA LYS A 19 14.00 7.75 19.63
C LYS A 19 14.33 9.19 19.25
N LYS A 20 13.39 9.87 18.58
CA LYS A 20 13.60 11.22 18.06
C LYS A 20 13.32 12.29 19.12
N ASN A 21 12.27 12.12 19.90
CA ASN A 21 11.86 13.08 20.95
C ASN A 21 11.27 12.33 22.14
N PRO A 22 12.11 11.84 23.07
CA PRO A 22 11.65 11.03 24.20
C PRO A 22 10.73 11.78 25.18
N GLU A 23 10.99 13.08 25.42
CA GLU A 23 10.17 13.87 26.35
C GLU A 23 8.75 14.09 25.80
N GLN A 24 8.62 14.39 24.50
CA GLN A 24 7.31 14.54 23.87
C GLN A 24 6.58 13.19 23.81
N ALA A 25 7.28 12.13 23.44
CA ALA A 25 6.70 10.79 23.41
C ALA A 25 6.17 10.33 24.78
N GLU A 26 6.86 10.68 25.87
CA GLU A 26 6.41 10.42 27.23
C GLU A 26 5.14 11.23 27.58
N LYS A 27 5.10 12.52 27.23
CA LYS A 27 3.91 13.38 27.40
C LYS A 27 2.71 12.82 26.64
N ASP A 28 2.93 12.41 25.39
CA ASP A 28 1.91 11.83 24.52
C ASP A 28 1.33 10.55 25.11
N MET A 29 2.21 9.67 25.54
CA MET A 29 1.81 8.40 26.13
C MET A 29 1.07 8.60 27.48
N ASN A 30 1.51 9.55 28.29
CA ASN A 30 0.84 9.90 29.53
C ASN A 30 -0.59 10.39 29.24
N ARG A 31 -0.73 11.32 28.28
CA ARG A 31 -2.05 11.84 27.90
C ARG A 31 -2.96 10.77 27.30
N LEU A 32 -2.42 9.90 26.46
CA LEU A 32 -3.17 8.78 25.90
C LEU A 32 -3.74 7.89 27.03
N PHE A 33 -2.93 7.55 28.04
CA PHE A 33 -3.37 6.73 29.17
C PHE A 33 -4.31 7.45 30.14
N GLU A 34 -4.22 8.78 30.28
CA GLU A 34 -5.24 9.57 30.98
C GLU A 34 -6.60 9.41 30.31
N ILE A 35 -6.65 9.56 28.97
CA ILE A 35 -7.90 9.40 28.20
C ILE A 35 -8.42 7.96 28.29
N ILE A 36 -7.56 6.97 28.09
CA ILE A 36 -7.90 5.55 28.18
C ILE A 36 -8.55 5.24 29.55
N LYS A 37 -7.96 5.73 30.63
CA LYS A 37 -8.46 5.53 32.00
C LYS A 37 -9.78 6.29 32.25
N ALA A 38 -9.85 7.55 31.85
CA ALA A 38 -11.03 8.39 32.06
C ALA A 38 -12.29 7.84 31.37
N HIS A 39 -12.11 7.25 30.19
CA HIS A 39 -13.21 6.63 29.43
C HIS A 39 -13.32 5.11 29.66
N ASN A 40 -12.56 4.53 30.61
CA ASN A 40 -12.54 3.10 30.91
C ASN A 40 -12.36 2.22 29.66
N ILE A 41 -11.47 2.61 28.75
CA ILE A 41 -11.18 1.84 27.51
C ILE A 41 -10.41 0.59 27.89
N ARG A 42 -10.93 -0.58 27.47
CA ARG A 42 -10.35 -1.91 27.74
C ARG A 42 -9.89 -2.65 26.50
N TYR A 43 -10.31 -2.18 25.33
CA TYR A 43 -9.95 -2.76 24.03
C TYR A 43 -9.43 -1.66 23.11
N PHE A 44 -8.27 -1.89 22.52
CA PHE A 44 -7.63 -0.97 21.61
C PHE A 44 -7.30 -1.70 20.31
N PHE A 45 -7.97 -1.32 19.23
CA PHE A 45 -7.74 -1.86 17.90
C PHE A 45 -7.21 -0.76 17.00
N TYR A 46 -6.05 -0.99 16.38
CA TYR A 46 -5.49 -0.01 15.46
C TYR A 46 -5.23 -0.63 14.10
N ALA A 47 -6.02 -0.19 13.09
CA ALA A 47 -5.88 -0.65 11.73
C ALA A 47 -4.86 0.22 10.99
N GLY A 48 -3.82 -0.40 10.42
CA GLY A 48 -2.82 0.33 9.66
C GLY A 48 -1.57 -0.48 9.32
N GLY A 49 -0.60 0.21 8.71
CA GLY A 49 0.71 -0.33 8.33
C GLY A 49 1.71 -0.31 9.49
N ASN A 50 2.99 -0.39 9.17
CA ASN A 50 4.10 -0.50 10.13
C ASN A 50 4.04 0.47 11.30
N ASP A 51 3.80 1.76 11.05
CA ASP A 51 3.73 2.78 12.11
C ASP A 51 2.56 2.58 13.06
N SER A 52 1.43 2.07 12.56
CA SER A 52 0.27 1.75 13.40
C SER A 52 0.53 0.51 14.25
N GLN A 53 1.21 -0.48 13.71
CA GLN A 53 1.59 -1.68 14.45
C GLN A 53 2.61 -1.34 15.55
N ASP A 54 3.62 -0.50 15.26
CA ASP A 54 4.57 0.04 16.23
C ASP A 54 3.86 0.81 17.36
N THR A 55 2.87 1.64 17.02
CA THR A 55 2.06 2.36 18.03
C THR A 55 1.25 1.41 18.89
N THR A 56 0.64 0.39 18.29
CA THR A 56 -0.12 -0.64 19.04
C THR A 56 0.78 -1.40 20.02
N ASN A 57 1.99 -1.75 19.59
CA ASN A 57 2.99 -2.37 20.45
C ASN A 57 3.39 -1.47 21.64
N LYS A 58 3.63 -0.18 21.39
CA LYS A 58 3.91 0.80 22.45
C LYS A 58 2.80 0.92 23.46
N VAL A 59 1.54 0.95 22.99
CA VAL A 59 0.37 0.96 23.89
C VAL A 59 0.30 -0.31 24.73
N HIS A 60 0.52 -1.48 24.13
CA HIS A 60 0.58 -2.76 24.84
C HIS A 60 1.64 -2.76 25.96
N LEU A 61 2.89 -2.42 25.60
CA LEU A 61 4.01 -2.42 26.54
C LEU A 61 3.82 -1.40 27.67
N GLU A 62 3.31 -0.23 27.36
CA GLU A 62 3.08 0.82 28.34
C GLU A 62 1.92 0.47 29.29
N ALA A 63 0.88 -0.20 28.79
CA ALA A 63 -0.20 -0.71 29.62
C ALA A 63 0.31 -1.70 30.66
N ALA A 64 1.19 -2.62 30.25
CA ALA A 64 1.81 -3.58 31.16
C ALA A 64 2.63 -2.89 32.27
N LYS A 65 3.44 -1.89 31.93
CA LYS A 65 4.20 -1.08 32.90
C LYS A 65 3.30 -0.35 33.90
N ARG A 66 2.15 0.13 33.46
CA ARG A 66 1.18 0.88 34.27
C ARG A 66 0.21 -0.03 35.05
N GLY A 67 0.29 -1.33 34.85
CA GLY A 67 -0.66 -2.31 35.45
C GLY A 67 -2.11 -2.06 34.99
N TYR A 68 -2.30 -1.52 33.78
CA TYR A 68 -3.63 -1.25 33.25
C TYR A 68 -4.07 -2.35 32.29
N ASP A 69 -5.22 -2.96 32.60
CA ASP A 69 -5.77 -4.07 31.83
C ASP A 69 -6.46 -3.57 30.54
N ILE A 70 -5.70 -3.55 29.45
CA ILE A 70 -6.17 -3.27 28.10
C ILE A 70 -5.72 -4.36 27.13
N ARG A 71 -6.57 -4.71 26.18
CA ARG A 71 -6.25 -5.61 25.09
C ARG A 71 -5.94 -4.79 23.85
N ALA A 72 -4.65 -4.70 23.47
CA ALA A 72 -4.19 -3.99 22.31
C ALA A 72 -3.87 -4.98 21.18
N ILE A 73 -4.61 -4.89 20.07
CA ILE A 73 -4.47 -5.77 18.91
C ILE A 73 -4.33 -4.90 17.65
N GLY A 74 -3.31 -5.18 16.85
CA GLY A 74 -3.11 -4.59 15.55
C GLY A 74 -3.98 -5.29 14.47
N VAL A 75 -4.57 -4.49 13.59
CA VAL A 75 -5.29 -4.98 12.42
C VAL A 75 -4.47 -4.61 11.18
N PRO A 76 -4.02 -5.57 10.36
CA PRO A 76 -3.18 -5.28 9.21
C PRO A 76 -3.97 -4.48 8.16
N LYS A 77 -3.40 -3.40 7.65
CA LYS A 77 -3.94 -2.60 6.56
C LYS A 77 -2.83 -1.78 5.91
N THR A 78 -2.49 -2.09 4.69
CA THR A 78 -1.72 -1.24 3.77
C THR A 78 -1.85 -1.77 2.36
N ILE A 79 -1.91 -0.89 1.37
CA ILE A 79 -1.84 -1.28 -0.03
C ILE A 79 -0.42 -1.65 -0.45
N ASP A 80 0.59 -1.22 0.32
CA ASP A 80 2.01 -1.39 0.00
C ASP A 80 2.49 -2.84 0.16
N ASN A 81 1.71 -3.68 0.86
CA ASN A 81 2.02 -5.10 1.10
C ASN A 81 3.39 -5.34 1.77
N ASP A 82 3.81 -4.40 2.59
CA ASP A 82 5.14 -4.32 3.20
C ASP A 82 5.20 -4.81 4.65
N LEU A 83 4.10 -5.31 5.23
CA LEU A 83 4.10 -5.89 6.57
C LEU A 83 4.69 -7.31 6.55
N PRO A 84 5.71 -7.60 7.37
CA PRO A 84 6.29 -8.93 7.47
C PRO A 84 5.36 -9.90 8.22
N HIS A 85 5.66 -11.20 8.08
CA HIS A 85 4.99 -12.30 8.80
C HIS A 85 3.50 -12.50 8.53
N THR A 86 2.94 -11.83 7.54
CA THR A 86 1.61 -12.11 6.95
C THR A 86 1.79 -12.52 5.50
N ASP A 87 0.87 -13.32 4.94
CA ASP A 87 0.94 -13.69 3.51
C ASP A 87 0.88 -12.43 2.63
N HIS A 88 -0.08 -11.58 2.90
CA HIS A 88 -0.24 -10.27 2.27
C HIS A 88 -1.06 -9.36 3.22
N THR A 89 -1.29 -8.12 2.81
CA THR A 89 -2.03 -7.15 3.61
C THR A 89 -3.35 -6.77 2.96
N PRO A 90 -4.45 -6.67 3.73
CA PRO A 90 -5.72 -6.15 3.22
C PRO A 90 -5.56 -4.75 2.61
N GLY A 91 -6.10 -4.59 1.40
CA GLY A 91 -5.94 -3.44 0.52
C GLY A 91 -5.07 -3.73 -0.70
N TYR A 92 -4.13 -4.66 -0.59
CA TYR A 92 -3.20 -5.00 -1.67
C TYR A 92 -3.90 -5.66 -2.87
N GLY A 93 -4.76 -6.65 -2.64
CA GLY A 93 -5.49 -7.33 -3.71
C GLY A 93 -6.33 -6.36 -4.55
N SER A 94 -7.00 -5.42 -3.90
CA SER A 94 -7.81 -4.42 -4.59
C SER A 94 -6.97 -3.42 -5.39
N VAL A 95 -5.85 -2.92 -4.86
CA VAL A 95 -5.02 -1.95 -5.57
C VAL A 95 -4.38 -2.54 -6.80
N ILE A 96 -3.88 -3.79 -6.74
CA ILE A 96 -3.27 -4.41 -7.93
C ILE A 96 -4.31 -4.80 -8.98
N LYS A 97 -5.55 -5.16 -8.58
CA LYS A 97 -6.66 -5.36 -9.50
C LYS A 97 -6.96 -4.09 -10.28
N TYR A 98 -7.13 -2.97 -9.60
CA TYR A 98 -7.38 -1.66 -10.20
C TYR A 98 -6.23 -1.24 -11.13
N ASN A 99 -4.99 -1.34 -10.69
CA ASN A 99 -3.83 -0.90 -11.45
C ASN A 99 -3.59 -1.78 -12.69
N ALA A 100 -3.71 -3.11 -12.55
CA ALA A 100 -3.59 -4.02 -13.69
C ALA A 100 -4.65 -3.74 -14.75
N THR A 101 -5.90 -3.52 -14.34
CA THR A 101 -6.99 -3.14 -15.26
C THR A 101 -6.72 -1.82 -15.95
N THR A 102 -6.23 -0.81 -15.21
CA THR A 102 -5.85 0.48 -15.83
C THR A 102 -4.74 0.31 -16.86
N VAL A 103 -3.76 -0.57 -16.61
CA VAL A 103 -2.71 -0.91 -17.58
C VAL A 103 -3.30 -1.55 -18.84
N MET A 104 -4.26 -2.48 -18.69
CA MET A 104 -4.96 -3.09 -19.84
C MET A 104 -5.72 -2.05 -20.67
N GLU A 105 -6.47 -1.17 -20.01
CA GLU A 105 -7.29 -0.13 -20.68
C GLU A 105 -6.41 0.89 -21.40
N VAL A 106 -5.37 1.42 -20.74
CA VAL A 106 -4.38 2.31 -21.36
C VAL A 106 -3.65 1.60 -22.51
N GLY A 107 -3.34 0.32 -22.34
CA GLY A 107 -2.72 -0.51 -23.36
C GLY A 107 -3.58 -0.69 -24.60
N ALA A 108 -4.85 -0.94 -24.41
CA ALA A 108 -5.81 -1.08 -25.52
C ALA A 108 -5.94 0.23 -26.32
N ASP A 109 -6.00 1.38 -25.63
CA ASP A 109 -6.06 2.69 -26.28
C ASP A 109 -4.77 3.00 -27.08
N LEU A 110 -3.60 2.78 -26.46
CA LEU A 110 -2.31 3.04 -27.15
C LEU A 110 -2.04 2.09 -28.28
N ARG A 111 -2.44 0.82 -28.19
CA ARG A 111 -2.33 -0.14 -29.29
C ARG A 111 -3.12 0.34 -30.52
N GLY A 112 -4.31 0.92 -30.30
CA GLY A 112 -5.12 1.53 -31.37
C GLY A 112 -4.50 2.78 -31.98
N GLN A 113 -3.56 3.43 -31.31
CA GLN A 113 -2.84 4.62 -31.77
C GLN A 113 -1.41 4.33 -32.25
N ALA A 114 -0.99 3.05 -32.26
CA ALA A 114 0.36 2.67 -32.65
C ALA A 114 0.67 3.10 -34.07
N THR A 115 1.83 3.73 -34.27
CA THR A 115 2.35 4.20 -35.58
C THR A 115 3.81 3.82 -35.69
N ASP A 116 4.38 3.95 -36.91
CA ASP A 116 5.80 3.71 -37.15
C ASP A 116 6.72 4.65 -36.34
N GLU A 117 6.21 5.83 -35.94
CA GLU A 117 6.95 6.76 -35.11
C GLU A 117 7.09 6.26 -33.66
N GLY A 118 6.20 5.38 -33.24
CA GLY A 118 6.16 4.83 -31.90
C GLY A 118 5.68 5.81 -30.82
N SER A 119 5.36 5.27 -29.65
CA SER A 119 5.01 6.07 -28.47
C SER A 119 5.34 5.35 -27.16
N CYS A 120 5.49 6.13 -26.09
CA CYS A 120 5.69 5.61 -24.75
C CYS A 120 4.61 6.13 -23.78
N CYS A 121 4.18 5.31 -22.84
CA CYS A 121 3.37 5.74 -21.70
C CYS A 121 3.97 5.22 -20.42
N ILE A 122 4.18 6.10 -19.45
CA ILE A 122 4.75 5.78 -18.15
C ILE A 122 3.67 5.97 -17.09
N ILE A 123 3.32 4.89 -16.40
CA ILE A 123 2.27 4.87 -15.37
C ILE A 123 2.94 4.82 -14.01
N GLU A 124 2.78 5.88 -13.20
CA GLU A 124 3.27 5.93 -11.83
C GLU A 124 2.22 5.38 -10.87
N VAL A 125 2.66 4.43 -10.03
CA VAL A 125 1.86 3.83 -8.97
C VAL A 125 2.48 4.10 -7.59
N MET A 126 1.69 4.00 -6.54
CA MET A 126 2.17 4.10 -5.17
C MET A 126 3.09 2.93 -4.82
N GLY A 127 3.81 3.05 -3.71
CA GLY A 127 4.79 2.10 -3.20
C GLY A 127 6.15 2.77 -3.05
N ARG A 128 6.47 3.20 -1.81
CA ARG A 128 7.70 3.96 -1.53
C ARG A 128 8.92 3.05 -1.43
N ALA A 129 8.87 2.06 -0.54
CA ALA A 129 10.01 1.22 -0.21
C ALA A 129 10.00 -0.12 -0.94
N ALA A 130 8.81 -0.65 -1.21
CA ALA A 130 8.60 -1.94 -1.84
C ALA A 130 7.78 -1.82 -3.13
N GLY A 131 8.13 -2.58 -4.14
CA GLY A 131 7.54 -2.54 -5.47
C GLY A 131 6.31 -3.41 -5.67
N TRP A 132 5.70 -3.95 -4.61
CA TRP A 132 4.56 -4.86 -4.68
C TRP A 132 3.41 -4.37 -5.56
N ILE A 133 3.06 -3.08 -5.46
CA ILE A 133 1.96 -2.49 -6.25
C ILE A 133 2.33 -2.45 -7.73
N ALA A 134 3.54 -1.98 -8.05
CA ALA A 134 4.02 -1.96 -9.43
C ALA A 134 4.09 -3.38 -10.00
N ALA A 135 4.67 -4.32 -9.26
CA ALA A 135 4.76 -5.72 -9.63
C ALA A 135 3.39 -6.34 -9.92
N GLY A 136 2.36 -6.00 -9.13
CA GLY A 136 0.99 -6.49 -9.32
C GLY A 136 0.41 -6.18 -10.69
N THR A 137 0.90 -5.16 -11.38
CA THR A 137 0.44 -4.80 -12.73
C THR A 137 0.83 -5.84 -13.79
N VAL A 138 1.78 -6.75 -13.50
CA VAL A 138 2.11 -7.88 -14.41
C VAL A 138 0.89 -8.75 -14.69
N LEU A 139 -0.09 -8.78 -13.79
CA LEU A 139 -1.33 -9.52 -13.96
C LEU A 139 -2.18 -9.06 -15.16
N ALA A 140 -1.89 -7.88 -15.71
CA ALA A 140 -2.49 -7.38 -16.96
C ALA A 140 -2.05 -8.15 -18.21
N LYS A 141 -0.90 -8.84 -18.16
CA LYS A 141 -0.37 -9.60 -19.30
C LYS A 141 -1.11 -10.94 -19.48
N GLU A 142 -1.62 -11.16 -20.67
CA GLU A 142 -2.15 -12.46 -21.13
C GLU A 142 -1.24 -13.07 -22.21
N GLN A 143 -0.59 -12.19 -23.01
CA GLN A 143 0.35 -12.56 -24.06
C GLN A 143 1.70 -11.87 -23.85
N GLU A 144 2.73 -12.35 -24.54
CA GLU A 144 4.08 -11.79 -24.41
C GLU A 144 4.16 -10.29 -24.76
N ASP A 145 3.41 -9.87 -25.77
CA ASP A 145 3.36 -8.50 -26.29
C ASP A 145 2.32 -7.60 -25.61
N ASP A 146 1.57 -8.12 -24.63
CA ASP A 146 0.67 -7.30 -23.82
C ASP A 146 1.43 -6.43 -22.80
N PRO A 147 0.92 -5.22 -22.50
CA PRO A 147 1.45 -4.39 -21.42
C PRO A 147 1.11 -4.98 -20.03
N PRO A 148 1.89 -4.61 -19.00
CA PRO A 148 3.06 -3.72 -19.06
C PRO A 148 4.27 -4.40 -19.70
N HIS A 149 5.06 -3.63 -20.47
CA HIS A 149 6.26 -4.16 -21.12
C HIS A 149 7.48 -4.07 -20.20
N ILE A 150 7.50 -3.06 -19.33
CA ILE A 150 8.57 -2.80 -18.37
C ILE A 150 7.93 -2.43 -17.03
N ILE A 151 8.39 -3.04 -15.95
CA ILE A 151 8.03 -2.65 -14.58
C ILE A 151 9.31 -2.28 -13.84
N LEU A 152 9.40 -1.04 -13.39
CA LEU A 152 10.54 -0.53 -12.63
C LEU A 152 10.22 -0.61 -11.14
N LEU A 153 10.98 -1.44 -10.43
CA LEU A 153 10.79 -1.77 -9.03
C LEU A 153 11.86 -1.10 -8.14
N PRO A 154 11.51 -0.56 -6.97
CA PRO A 154 12.49 -0.01 -6.02
C PRO A 154 13.58 -0.99 -5.60
N GLU A 155 13.31 -2.31 -5.65
CA GLU A 155 14.25 -3.37 -5.33
C GLU A 155 15.37 -3.55 -6.37
N ILE A 156 15.18 -3.00 -7.58
CA ILE A 156 16.15 -3.09 -8.68
C ILE A 156 16.71 -1.69 -8.97
N PRO A 157 18.01 -1.46 -8.75
CA PRO A 157 18.61 -0.16 -9.06
C PRO A 157 18.41 0.23 -10.53
N PHE A 158 17.86 1.41 -10.75
CA PHE A 158 17.58 1.91 -12.08
C PHE A 158 18.87 2.19 -12.85
N ASN A 159 18.94 1.68 -14.07
CA ASN A 159 20.02 1.97 -15.01
C ASN A 159 19.43 2.57 -16.29
N GLU A 160 19.70 3.86 -16.50
CA GLU A 160 19.14 4.64 -17.60
C GLU A 160 19.46 4.04 -18.97
N THR A 161 20.72 3.68 -19.22
CA THR A 161 21.14 3.13 -20.53
C THR A 161 20.42 1.83 -20.84
N LYS A 162 20.34 0.90 -19.88
CA LYS A 162 19.62 -0.37 -20.09
C LYS A 162 18.13 -0.14 -20.30
N PHE A 163 17.56 0.81 -19.58
CA PHE A 163 16.15 1.15 -19.69
C PHE A 163 15.83 1.73 -21.08
N LEU A 164 16.63 2.67 -21.60
CA LEU A 164 16.42 3.26 -22.91
C LEU A 164 16.53 2.21 -24.03
N VAL A 165 17.51 1.29 -23.95
CA VAL A 165 17.62 0.18 -24.91
C VAL A 165 16.37 -0.69 -24.86
N LYS A 166 15.92 -1.10 -23.67
CA LYS A 166 14.73 -1.95 -23.53
C LYS A 166 13.45 -1.27 -24.02
N ALA A 167 13.30 0.04 -23.74
CA ALA A 167 12.16 0.81 -24.20
C ALA A 167 12.14 0.92 -25.75
N MET A 168 13.28 1.21 -26.37
CA MET A 168 13.36 1.28 -27.84
C MET A 168 13.11 -0.08 -28.50
N ASP A 169 13.70 -1.17 -27.99
CA ASP A 169 13.44 -2.53 -28.49
C ASP A 169 11.94 -2.86 -28.42
N THR A 170 11.30 -2.48 -27.32
CA THR A 170 9.86 -2.69 -27.12
C THR A 170 9.02 -1.90 -28.13
N VAL A 171 9.33 -0.62 -28.33
CA VAL A 171 8.64 0.23 -29.31
C VAL A 171 8.84 -0.29 -30.73
N THR A 172 10.07 -0.70 -31.06
CA THR A 172 10.38 -1.27 -32.38
C THR A 172 9.57 -2.54 -32.66
N LYS A 173 9.38 -3.39 -31.64
CA LYS A 173 8.60 -4.63 -31.75
C LYS A 173 7.10 -4.41 -31.83
N ASN A 174 6.56 -3.48 -31.00
CA ASN A 174 5.12 -3.37 -30.75
C ASN A 174 4.49 -2.07 -31.25
N GLY A 175 5.28 -1.07 -31.71
CA GLY A 175 4.81 0.27 -32.06
C GLY A 175 4.51 1.17 -30.87
N TYR A 176 4.58 0.63 -29.63
CA TYR A 176 4.38 1.39 -28.39
C TYR A 176 5.04 0.67 -27.21
N CYS A 177 5.28 1.43 -26.14
CA CYS A 177 5.79 0.89 -24.86
C CYS A 177 4.97 1.41 -23.69
N ILE A 178 4.55 0.52 -22.77
CA ILE A 178 3.99 0.89 -21.47
C ILE A 178 4.96 0.48 -20.39
N VAL A 179 5.39 1.48 -19.60
CA VAL A 179 6.24 1.34 -18.45
C VAL A 179 5.40 1.58 -17.20
N VAL A 180 5.49 0.70 -16.20
CA VAL A 180 4.95 0.96 -14.86
C VAL A 180 6.11 1.23 -13.92
N VAL A 181 6.00 2.26 -13.10
CA VAL A 181 7.03 2.66 -12.14
C VAL A 181 6.44 2.87 -10.74
N GLY A 182 7.09 2.31 -9.72
CA GLY A 182 6.81 2.66 -8.33
C GLY A 182 7.38 4.05 -8.00
N GLU A 183 6.64 4.86 -7.23
CA GLU A 183 7.06 6.22 -6.85
C GLU A 183 8.42 6.26 -6.13
N GLY A 184 8.85 5.16 -5.51
CA GLY A 184 10.10 5.03 -4.77
C GLY A 184 11.28 4.46 -5.58
N LEU A 185 11.23 4.53 -6.91
CA LEU A 185 12.33 4.07 -7.77
C LEU A 185 13.65 4.76 -7.41
N LYS A 186 14.73 3.98 -7.29
CA LYS A 186 16.07 4.46 -6.91
C LYS A 186 17.09 4.22 -8.02
N ASP A 187 18.04 5.14 -8.13
CA ASP A 187 19.22 4.96 -8.97
C ASP A 187 20.24 3.99 -8.34
N THR A 188 21.36 3.79 -9.02
CA THR A 188 22.47 2.94 -8.55
C THR A 188 23.20 3.47 -7.31
N GLU A 189 22.98 4.75 -6.96
CA GLU A 189 23.54 5.40 -5.78
C GLU A 189 22.56 5.39 -4.60
N GLY A 190 21.33 4.90 -4.83
CA GLY A 190 20.25 4.82 -3.85
C GLY A 190 19.44 6.11 -3.73
N ASN A 191 19.60 7.09 -4.64
CA ASN A 191 18.77 8.28 -4.67
C ASN A 191 17.41 7.98 -5.32
N GLU A 192 16.35 8.52 -4.74
CA GLU A 192 14.99 8.41 -5.30
C GLU A 192 14.86 9.31 -6.54
N ILE A 193 14.50 8.72 -7.68
CA ILE A 193 14.46 9.40 -8.99
C ILE A 193 13.41 10.51 -9.06
N GLY A 194 12.26 10.31 -8.42
CA GLY A 194 11.14 11.27 -8.41
C GLY A 194 11.06 12.14 -7.15
N ALA A 195 12.09 12.19 -6.31
CA ALA A 195 12.03 12.91 -5.03
C ALA A 195 12.20 14.42 -5.18
N ASP A 196 11.22 15.18 -4.69
CA ASP A 196 11.37 16.62 -4.44
C ASP A 196 12.03 16.84 -3.06
N LYS A 197 13.35 16.99 -3.05
CA LYS A 197 14.14 17.21 -1.82
C LYS A 197 13.82 18.54 -1.13
N THR A 198 13.09 19.44 -1.78
CA THR A 198 12.69 20.74 -1.20
C THR A 198 11.42 20.64 -0.36
N LYS A 199 10.67 19.56 -0.49
CA LYS A 199 9.42 19.32 0.24
C LYS A 199 9.53 18.05 1.07
N LEU A 200 9.17 18.15 2.34
CA LEU A 200 9.14 17.02 3.27
C LEU A 200 7.69 16.66 3.61
N ASP A 201 7.43 15.35 3.76
CA ASP A 201 6.16 14.87 4.29
C ASP A 201 6.07 15.07 5.82
N ALA A 202 4.91 14.75 6.41
CA ALA A 202 4.68 14.87 7.86
C ALA A 202 5.65 14.03 8.73
N PHE A 203 6.40 13.12 8.13
CA PHE A 203 7.39 12.26 8.81
C PHE A 203 8.83 12.69 8.54
N GLY A 204 9.04 13.76 7.73
CA GLY A 204 10.35 14.31 7.40
C GLY A 204 11.07 13.59 6.26
N HIS A 205 10.36 12.83 5.43
CA HIS A 205 10.92 12.25 4.21
C HIS A 205 10.64 13.16 3.01
N PRO A 206 11.51 13.18 1.97
CA PRO A 206 11.22 13.88 0.73
C PRO A 206 9.88 13.47 0.14
N VAL A 207 9.12 14.42 -0.39
CA VAL A 207 7.88 14.11 -1.07
C VAL A 207 8.20 13.37 -2.37
N LEU A 208 7.70 12.14 -2.48
CA LEU A 208 7.80 11.37 -3.72
C LEU A 208 6.67 11.78 -4.64
N ALA A 209 7.03 12.33 -5.78
CA ALA A 209 6.08 12.62 -6.83
C ALA A 209 6.85 13.02 -8.09
N GLY A 210 6.66 12.27 -9.17
CA GLY A 210 7.25 12.63 -10.44
C GLY A 210 8.28 11.65 -10.99
N ALA A 211 8.27 10.40 -10.53
CA ALA A 211 9.09 9.36 -11.13
C ALA A 211 8.72 9.15 -12.62
N ALA A 212 7.43 9.15 -12.95
CA ALA A 212 6.99 9.06 -14.35
C ALA A 212 7.41 10.27 -15.18
N GLU A 213 7.24 11.48 -14.64
CA GLU A 213 7.65 12.72 -15.29
C GLU A 213 9.17 12.75 -15.52
N ARG A 214 9.94 12.34 -14.51
CA ARG A 214 11.40 12.27 -14.64
C ARG A 214 11.85 11.27 -15.70
N LEU A 215 11.21 10.11 -15.76
CA LEU A 215 11.47 9.12 -16.81
C LEU A 215 11.07 9.62 -18.20
N ALA A 216 9.97 10.37 -18.32
CA ALA A 216 9.57 10.98 -19.59
C ALA A 216 10.61 12.01 -20.08
N GLU A 217 11.15 12.85 -19.18
CA GLU A 217 12.25 13.79 -19.48
C GLU A 217 13.51 13.08 -19.98
N ILE A 218 13.71 11.81 -19.63
CA ILE A 218 14.82 10.98 -20.12
C ILE A 218 14.48 10.36 -21.49
N VAL A 219 13.27 9.79 -21.62
CA VAL A 219 12.86 9.04 -22.82
C VAL A 219 12.67 9.95 -24.03
N GLU A 220 11.97 11.08 -23.88
CA GLU A 220 11.60 11.95 -24.99
C GLU A 220 12.82 12.45 -25.80
N PRO A 221 13.84 13.06 -25.20
CA PRO A 221 15.00 13.53 -25.95
C PRO A 221 15.92 12.42 -26.44
N ALA A 222 16.03 11.32 -25.65
CA ALA A 222 16.97 10.25 -26.00
C ALA A 222 16.46 9.36 -27.15
N LEU A 223 15.15 9.10 -27.22
CA LEU A 223 14.56 8.16 -28.16
C LEU A 223 13.68 8.86 -29.22
N ASN A 224 13.48 10.18 -29.10
CA ASN A 224 12.55 10.95 -29.93
C ASN A 224 11.14 10.34 -29.96
N LEU A 225 10.67 9.83 -28.82
CA LEU A 225 9.36 9.21 -28.66
C LEU A 225 8.40 10.16 -27.97
N LYS A 226 7.18 10.29 -28.51
CA LYS A 226 6.11 10.97 -27.79
C LYS A 226 5.79 10.19 -26.52
N THR A 227 6.07 10.76 -25.36
CA THR A 227 5.89 10.11 -24.05
C THR A 227 4.73 10.76 -23.27
N ARG A 228 3.85 9.94 -22.77
CA ARG A 228 2.75 10.35 -21.88
C ARG A 228 3.01 9.84 -20.47
N THR A 229 2.57 10.58 -19.48
CA THR A 229 2.61 10.14 -18.08
C THR A 229 1.19 10.01 -17.53
N VAL A 230 0.97 8.97 -16.72
CA VAL A 230 -0.27 8.74 -15.99
C VAL A 230 0.08 8.51 -14.53
N LYS A 231 -0.47 9.35 -13.64
CA LYS A 231 -0.28 9.22 -12.20
C LYS A 231 -1.58 8.80 -11.55
N LEU A 232 -1.63 7.58 -11.02
CA LEU A 232 -2.86 7.04 -10.42
C LEU A 232 -3.17 7.66 -9.05
N GLY A 233 -2.17 8.08 -8.31
CA GLY A 233 -2.32 8.86 -7.07
C GLY A 233 -3.33 8.25 -6.10
N TYR A 234 -4.21 9.08 -5.52
CA TYR A 234 -5.22 8.63 -4.57
C TYR A 234 -6.31 7.73 -5.17
N ALA A 235 -6.56 7.78 -6.48
CA ALA A 235 -7.60 6.98 -7.10
C ALA A 235 -7.38 5.49 -6.86
N GLN A 236 -6.16 4.99 -7.01
CA GLN A 236 -5.83 3.58 -6.83
C GLN A 236 -6.12 3.03 -5.43
N ARG A 237 -5.99 3.85 -4.38
CA ARG A 237 -6.22 3.41 -2.98
C ARG A 237 -7.65 3.59 -2.50
N ALA A 238 -8.53 4.18 -3.30
CA ALA A 238 -9.90 4.51 -2.93
C ALA A 238 -10.94 3.99 -3.94
N ALA A 239 -10.52 3.23 -4.96
CA ALA A 239 -11.35 2.74 -6.06
C ALA A 239 -12.27 1.58 -5.63
N ALA A 240 -13.20 1.84 -4.71
CA ALA A 240 -14.12 0.83 -4.21
C ALA A 240 -14.97 0.17 -5.31
N HIS A 241 -15.19 0.86 -6.42
CA HIS A 241 -15.94 0.37 -7.58
C HIS A 241 -15.24 -0.78 -8.31
N TYR A 242 -13.96 -1.01 -8.05
CA TYR A 242 -13.18 -2.09 -8.66
C TYR A 242 -12.35 -2.87 -7.62
N ALA A 243 -12.82 -2.93 -6.39
CA ALA A 243 -12.18 -3.72 -5.34
C ALA A 243 -12.31 -5.22 -5.59
N SER A 244 -11.34 -5.99 -5.10
CA SER A 244 -11.40 -7.45 -5.09
C SER A 244 -12.31 -7.94 -3.98
N GLN A 245 -13.22 -8.87 -4.27
CA GLN A 245 -14.07 -9.49 -3.25
C GLN A 245 -13.22 -10.29 -2.25
N THR A 246 -12.20 -11.01 -2.73
CA THR A 246 -11.25 -11.74 -1.87
C THR A 246 -10.63 -10.80 -0.83
N ASP A 247 -10.09 -9.68 -1.27
CA ASP A 247 -9.45 -8.68 -0.40
C ASP A 247 -10.43 -8.09 0.64
N VAL A 248 -11.67 -7.84 0.23
CA VAL A 248 -12.73 -7.35 1.15
C VAL A 248 -13.09 -8.37 2.21
N ASP A 249 -13.21 -9.65 1.83
CA ASP A 249 -13.55 -10.73 2.76
C ASP A 249 -12.40 -10.98 3.75
N GLU A 250 -11.16 -10.93 3.29
CA GLU A 250 -9.95 -11.03 4.11
C GLU A 250 -9.81 -9.86 5.08
N ALA A 251 -10.08 -8.63 4.63
CA ALA A 251 -10.07 -7.44 5.48
C ALA A 251 -11.12 -7.54 6.60
N PHE A 252 -12.32 -8.01 6.26
CA PHE A 252 -13.39 -8.20 7.24
C PHE A 252 -13.01 -9.26 8.27
N ALA A 253 -12.49 -10.41 7.82
CA ALA A 253 -12.07 -11.49 8.70
C ALA A 253 -10.91 -11.08 9.63
N CYS A 254 -9.98 -10.24 9.17
CA CYS A 254 -8.93 -9.68 10.03
C CYS A 254 -9.53 -8.84 11.18
N GLY A 255 -10.56 -8.04 10.89
CA GLY A 255 -11.26 -7.27 11.92
C GLY A 255 -11.96 -8.15 12.94
N GLU A 256 -12.70 -9.17 12.48
CA GLU A 256 -13.37 -10.15 13.36
C GLU A 256 -12.35 -10.92 14.23
N ALA A 257 -11.26 -11.38 13.63
CA ALA A 257 -10.22 -12.11 14.34
C ALA A 257 -9.55 -11.24 15.43
N ALA A 258 -9.34 -9.95 15.17
CA ALA A 258 -8.80 -9.02 16.16
C ALA A 258 -9.71 -8.89 17.37
N VAL A 259 -11.01 -8.72 17.15
CA VAL A 259 -12.01 -8.62 18.23
C VAL A 259 -12.08 -9.93 19.03
N ARG A 260 -12.11 -11.08 18.35
CA ARG A 260 -12.14 -12.39 18.97
C ARG A 260 -10.91 -12.64 19.85
N ALA A 261 -9.72 -12.37 19.31
CA ALA A 261 -8.46 -12.50 20.06
C ALA A 261 -8.47 -11.64 21.33
N ALA A 262 -8.94 -10.41 21.25
CA ALA A 262 -9.02 -9.52 22.40
C ALA A 262 -10.01 -10.02 23.47
N ILE A 263 -11.18 -10.54 23.09
CA ILE A 263 -12.17 -11.15 23.99
C ILE A 263 -11.59 -12.40 24.66
N GLU A 264 -10.81 -13.19 23.95
CA GLU A 264 -10.09 -14.37 24.48
C GLU A 264 -8.89 -14.00 25.35
N GLY A 265 -8.64 -12.71 25.60
CA GLY A 265 -7.61 -12.21 26.49
C GLY A 265 -6.25 -11.98 25.86
N GLN A 266 -6.13 -12.12 24.54
CA GLN A 266 -4.87 -11.83 23.82
C GLN A 266 -4.60 -10.33 23.79
N SER A 267 -3.32 -9.96 23.83
CA SER A 267 -2.84 -8.57 23.72
C SER A 267 -1.40 -8.56 23.21
N GLY A 268 -0.98 -7.53 22.49
CA GLY A 268 0.37 -7.42 21.94
C GLY A 268 0.58 -8.19 20.63
N PHE A 269 -0.50 -8.47 19.91
CA PHE A 269 -0.47 -9.19 18.64
C PHE A 269 -1.04 -8.35 17.51
N MET A 270 -0.58 -8.63 16.29
CA MET A 270 -1.24 -8.26 15.04
C MET A 270 -1.94 -9.49 14.47
N VAL A 271 -3.14 -9.30 13.92
CA VAL A 271 -3.75 -10.34 13.09
C VAL A 271 -2.95 -10.49 11.80
N LYS A 272 -2.77 -11.71 11.32
CA LYS A 272 -2.13 -11.99 10.05
C LYS A 272 -3.00 -12.89 9.16
N LEU A 273 -2.82 -12.79 7.86
CA LEU A 273 -3.35 -13.73 6.88
C LEU A 273 -2.37 -14.89 6.71
N VAL A 274 -2.90 -16.09 6.66
CA VAL A 274 -2.13 -17.33 6.45
C VAL A 274 -2.70 -18.05 5.25
N ARG A 275 -1.89 -18.16 4.20
CA ARG A 275 -2.27 -18.94 3.01
C ARG A 275 -2.11 -20.42 3.30
N GLU A 276 -3.18 -21.16 3.11
CA GLU A 276 -3.20 -22.62 3.30
C GLU A 276 -3.01 -23.37 1.97
N SER A 277 -3.51 -22.81 0.86
CA SER A 277 -3.47 -23.43 -0.46
C SER A 277 -3.62 -22.39 -1.57
N ASP A 278 -2.97 -22.64 -2.73
CA ASP A 278 -3.09 -21.81 -3.93
C ASP A 278 -4.22 -22.27 -4.87
N LYS A 279 -4.47 -23.59 -4.96
CA LYS A 279 -5.47 -24.20 -5.88
C LYS A 279 -6.24 -25.33 -5.19
N PRO A 280 -7.50 -25.10 -4.78
CA PRO A 280 -8.16 -23.79 -4.72
C PRO A 280 -7.49 -22.87 -3.70
N TYR A 281 -7.57 -21.57 -3.91
CA TYR A 281 -7.05 -20.61 -2.94
C TYR A 281 -7.83 -20.72 -1.63
N LYS A 282 -7.09 -20.91 -0.54
CA LYS A 282 -7.63 -20.99 0.82
C LYS A 282 -6.72 -20.23 1.76
N TRP A 283 -7.34 -19.57 2.70
CA TRP A 283 -6.66 -18.77 3.71
C TRP A 283 -7.37 -18.85 5.06
N THR A 284 -6.67 -18.51 6.09
CA THR A 284 -7.20 -18.34 7.45
C THR A 284 -6.52 -17.13 8.12
N THR A 285 -6.94 -16.79 9.33
CA THR A 285 -6.31 -15.77 10.14
C THR A 285 -5.48 -16.39 11.25
N GLY A 286 -4.37 -15.74 11.61
CA GLY A 286 -3.53 -16.10 12.74
C GLY A 286 -3.12 -14.86 13.51
N LEU A 287 -2.28 -15.03 14.52
CA LEU A 287 -1.72 -13.93 15.31
C LEU A 287 -0.19 -13.90 15.18
N GLN A 288 0.38 -12.71 15.14
CA GLN A 288 1.82 -12.47 15.14
C GLN A 288 2.16 -11.48 16.23
N PRO A 289 3.18 -11.72 17.08
CA PRO A 289 3.64 -10.73 18.05
C PRO A 289 3.99 -9.40 17.37
N LEU A 290 3.55 -8.28 17.96
CA LEU A 290 3.79 -6.95 17.38
C LEU A 290 5.26 -6.55 17.38
N GLU A 291 6.06 -7.11 18.28
CA GLU A 291 7.51 -6.87 18.35
C GLU A 291 8.24 -7.35 17.09
N ASP A 292 7.75 -8.39 16.43
CA ASP A 292 8.32 -8.94 15.20
C ASP A 292 7.96 -8.12 13.96
N ILE A 293 6.94 -7.25 14.06
CA ILE A 293 6.43 -6.45 12.93
C ILE A 293 7.07 -5.07 12.89
N ALA A 294 7.25 -4.47 14.06
CA ALA A 294 7.64 -3.07 14.19
C ALA A 294 8.96 -2.74 13.49
N ASN A 295 8.94 -1.74 12.61
CA ASN A 295 10.10 -1.22 11.88
C ASN A 295 10.79 -2.24 10.92
N GLN A 296 10.05 -3.21 10.42
CA GLN A 296 10.50 -4.13 9.36
C GLN A 296 9.63 -3.94 8.12
N GLU A 297 10.25 -4.12 6.94
CA GLU A 297 9.58 -4.03 5.65
C GLU A 297 9.77 -5.33 4.86
N ALA A 298 8.68 -5.85 4.32
CA ALA A 298 8.70 -7.00 3.43
C ALA A 298 8.90 -6.53 1.98
N LEU A 299 10.02 -6.89 1.39
CA LEU A 299 10.35 -6.62 -0.01
C LEU A 299 9.97 -7.82 -0.90
N ILE A 300 9.84 -7.57 -2.21
CA ILE A 300 9.63 -8.65 -3.18
C ILE A 300 10.88 -9.53 -3.22
N PRO A 301 10.74 -10.86 -3.04
CA PRO A 301 11.87 -11.76 -3.16
C PRO A 301 12.51 -11.66 -4.56
N ARG A 302 13.85 -11.54 -4.63
CA ARG A 302 14.55 -11.40 -5.91
C ARG A 302 14.24 -12.54 -6.89
N GLU A 303 14.04 -13.75 -6.38
CA GLU A 303 13.69 -14.92 -7.18
C GLU A 303 12.24 -14.90 -7.72
N TRP A 304 11.46 -13.89 -7.40
CA TRP A 304 10.12 -13.63 -7.97
C TRP A 304 10.16 -12.62 -9.11
N ILE A 305 11.33 -12.10 -9.42
CA ILE A 305 11.60 -11.18 -10.54
C ILE A 305 12.43 -11.90 -11.57
N ASN A 306 12.18 -11.69 -12.85
CA ASN A 306 12.96 -12.25 -13.95
C ASN A 306 14.45 -11.87 -13.83
N GLU A 307 15.31 -12.65 -14.44
CA GLU A 307 16.76 -12.42 -14.36
C GLU A 307 17.18 -11.06 -14.94
N ASP A 308 16.50 -10.63 -16.01
CA ASP A 308 16.70 -9.33 -16.65
C ASP A 308 16.20 -8.13 -15.82
N GLY A 309 15.40 -8.39 -14.78
CA GLY A 309 14.92 -7.38 -13.83
C GLY A 309 13.74 -6.54 -14.29
N TRP A 310 13.15 -6.82 -15.48
CA TRP A 310 12.09 -5.97 -16.05
C TRP A 310 10.67 -6.36 -15.66
N LEU A 311 10.44 -7.61 -15.30
CA LEU A 311 9.10 -8.12 -14.99
C LEU A 311 9.15 -9.12 -13.83
N PRO A 312 8.12 -9.17 -12.97
CA PRO A 312 7.87 -10.31 -12.11
C PRO A 312 7.65 -11.60 -12.92
N ASN A 313 7.93 -12.75 -12.31
CA ASN A 313 7.79 -14.05 -12.95
C ASN A 313 6.57 -14.84 -12.46
N GLU A 314 6.41 -16.08 -12.94
CA GLU A 314 5.29 -16.95 -12.60
C GLU A 314 5.10 -17.18 -11.09
N LYS A 315 6.15 -17.14 -10.27
CA LYS A 315 6.02 -17.27 -8.81
C LYS A 315 5.23 -16.12 -8.23
N PHE A 316 5.54 -14.90 -8.69
CA PHE A 316 4.80 -13.72 -8.29
C PHE A 316 3.35 -13.76 -8.80
N GLU A 317 3.13 -14.13 -10.06
CA GLU A 317 1.78 -14.21 -10.61
C GLU A 317 0.92 -15.24 -9.87
N LYS A 318 1.47 -16.40 -9.57
CA LYS A 318 0.82 -17.45 -8.77
C LYS A 318 0.41 -16.94 -7.39
N TYR A 319 1.28 -16.15 -6.75
CA TYR A 319 0.99 -15.52 -5.47
C TYR A 319 -0.12 -14.47 -5.58
N ALA A 320 -0.04 -13.57 -6.55
CA ALA A 320 -0.89 -12.37 -6.63
C ALA A 320 -2.27 -12.63 -7.27
N ARG A 321 -2.38 -13.57 -8.23
CA ARG A 321 -3.61 -13.80 -9.00
C ARG A 321 -4.84 -14.18 -8.16
N PRO A 322 -4.75 -15.00 -7.09
CA PRO A 322 -5.90 -15.26 -6.22
C PRO A 322 -6.45 -14.02 -5.52
N LEU A 323 -5.58 -13.04 -5.23
CA LEU A 323 -5.91 -11.86 -4.44
C LEU A 323 -6.81 -10.86 -5.18
N ILE A 324 -6.89 -10.95 -6.51
CA ILE A 324 -7.69 -10.04 -7.34
C ILE A 324 -9.07 -10.63 -7.70
N GLN A 325 -9.47 -11.75 -7.12
CA GLN A 325 -10.65 -12.49 -7.55
C GLN A 325 -11.95 -11.93 -6.95
N GLY A 326 -13.01 -12.10 -7.73
CA GLY A 326 -14.36 -11.73 -7.35
C GLY A 326 -14.67 -10.23 -7.52
N GLU A 327 -15.96 -9.93 -7.63
CA GLU A 327 -16.49 -8.60 -7.89
C GLU A 327 -17.24 -8.06 -6.68
N LEU A 328 -16.85 -6.87 -6.22
CA LEU A 328 -17.57 -6.17 -5.16
C LEU A 328 -18.73 -5.36 -5.76
N HIS A 329 -19.97 -5.78 -5.46
CA HIS A 329 -21.14 -5.03 -5.90
C HIS A 329 -21.44 -3.89 -4.93
N LEU A 330 -21.20 -2.66 -5.36
CA LEU A 330 -21.51 -1.47 -4.57
C LEU A 330 -22.99 -1.12 -4.66
N PRO A 331 -23.63 -0.73 -3.54
CA PRO A 331 -24.94 -0.10 -3.60
C PRO A 331 -24.85 1.22 -4.37
N THR A 332 -25.83 1.50 -5.21
CA THR A 332 -25.88 2.70 -6.03
C THR A 332 -27.11 3.56 -5.73
N ARG A 333 -26.97 4.85 -5.94
CA ARG A 333 -28.06 5.83 -5.90
C ARG A 333 -27.86 6.87 -6.99
N GLY A 334 -28.84 7.03 -7.87
CA GLY A 334 -28.75 7.98 -8.98
C GLY A 334 -27.56 7.72 -9.92
N GLY A 335 -27.18 6.43 -10.12
CA GLY A 335 -26.07 6.03 -10.99
C GLY A 335 -24.67 6.11 -10.36
N LEU A 336 -24.55 6.56 -9.11
CA LEU A 336 -23.26 6.67 -8.40
C LEU A 336 -23.24 5.76 -7.16
N PRO A 337 -22.06 5.37 -6.65
CA PRO A 337 -21.94 4.60 -5.41
C PRO A 337 -22.61 5.30 -4.24
N ALA A 338 -23.43 4.56 -3.49
CA ALA A 338 -24.09 5.05 -2.28
C ALA A 338 -23.24 4.74 -1.04
N PHE A 339 -22.28 5.60 -0.75
CA PHE A 339 -21.42 5.46 0.41
C PHE A 339 -22.13 5.81 1.72
N ALA A 340 -21.82 5.06 2.78
CA ALA A 340 -22.36 5.32 4.10
C ALA A 340 -21.83 6.64 4.67
N ARG A 341 -22.74 7.37 5.33
CA ARG A 341 -22.39 8.55 6.12
C ARG A 341 -22.63 8.23 7.58
N LEU A 342 -21.54 8.28 8.38
CA LEU A 342 -21.65 8.12 9.82
C LEU A 342 -22.20 9.40 10.45
N ASN A 343 -23.22 9.24 11.29
CA ASN A 343 -23.60 10.30 12.21
C ASN A 343 -22.59 10.29 13.38
N LYS A 344 -21.61 11.19 13.32
CA LYS A 344 -20.59 11.33 14.36
C LYS A 344 -21.20 12.12 15.53
N VAL A 345 -21.41 11.42 16.63
CA VAL A 345 -21.82 12.03 17.89
C VAL A 345 -20.62 12.02 18.82
N ASP A 346 -20.20 13.23 19.22
CA ASP A 346 -19.09 13.36 20.17
C ASP A 346 -19.52 12.89 21.55
N VAL A 347 -18.66 12.12 22.22
CA VAL A 347 -18.84 11.82 23.63
C VAL A 347 -18.44 13.04 24.47
N GLU A 348 -19.06 13.16 25.66
CA GLU A 348 -18.72 14.23 26.61
C GLU A 348 -17.22 14.18 26.97
N LYS A 349 -16.56 15.32 26.91
CA LYS A 349 -15.16 15.45 27.28
C LYS A 349 -15.04 15.48 28.81
N VAL A 350 -14.51 14.40 29.38
CA VAL A 350 -14.34 14.27 30.84
C VAL A 350 -12.99 14.78 31.35
N LEU A 351 -12.09 15.15 30.45
CA LEU A 351 -10.79 15.71 30.78
C LEU A 351 -10.66 17.15 30.27
N PRO A 352 -9.89 18.01 30.96
CA PRO A 352 -9.63 19.35 30.48
C PRO A 352 -8.90 19.30 29.13
N PRO A 353 -9.12 20.30 28.25
CA PRO A 353 -8.33 20.43 27.03
C PRO A 353 -6.85 20.58 27.41
N ILE A 354 -5.99 20.05 26.55
CA ILE A 354 -4.55 20.32 26.59
C ILE A 354 -4.25 21.48 25.66
N GLU A 355 -3.20 22.23 25.97
CA GLU A 355 -2.67 23.19 25.03
C GLU A 355 -2.24 22.48 23.75
N PRO A 356 -2.42 23.11 22.59
CA PRO A 356 -2.03 22.51 21.32
C PRO A 356 -0.52 22.23 21.32
N TRP A 357 -0.17 20.99 21.16
CA TRP A 357 1.21 20.53 21.02
C TRP A 357 1.66 20.45 19.55
N LEU A 358 0.79 20.86 18.66
CA LEU A 358 1.06 21.04 17.24
C LEU A 358 1.36 22.52 17.00
N SER A 359 2.59 22.90 17.13
CA SER A 359 3.16 24.13 16.56
C SER A 359 4.12 23.74 15.44
#